data_527d94e5fa04030700f2ce791d9898ab
#
_entry.id   527d94e5fa04030700f2ce791d9898ab
#
_cell.length_a   1.000
_cell.length_b   1.000
_cell.length_c   1.000
_cell.angle_alpha   90.00
_cell.angle_beta   90.00
_cell.angle_gamma   90.00
#
_symmetry.space_group_name_H-M   'P 1'
#
loop_
_entity.id
_entity.type
_entity.pdbx_description
1 polymer ?
#
loop_
_entity_poly.entity_id
_entity_poly.type
_entity_poly.pdbx_seq_one_letter_code
_entity_poly.pdbx_strand_id
1 'polypeptide(L)'
;MTEKVAEKSLAPGDHGTTYGGNPLVGAAVSTVFDIMKEDKILEHVQQIAPYLEEKLDSLVEKYDFVTARRGLGLMQGLVLTVPVGQVAAKALKEGLIVITAGADVMRFVPPLVIEKEHVDEMIEKLQRVLDTFAD
;
A
#
# COMPACT_ATOMS: atom_id res chain seq x y z
N MET A 1 22.04 -3.34 8.90
CA MET A 1 23.10 -3.37 7.86
C MET A 1 24.34 -4.04 8.47
N THR A 2 25.01 -4.94 7.75
CA THR A 2 26.26 -5.54 8.24
C THR A 2 27.42 -4.54 8.10
N GLU A 3 28.44 -4.65 8.96
CA GLU A 3 29.62 -3.78 8.94
C GLU A 3 30.28 -3.73 7.55
N LYS A 4 30.46 -4.90 6.93
CA LYS A 4 31.03 -5.02 5.58
C LYS A 4 30.24 -4.26 4.48
N VAL A 5 28.93 -4.11 4.63
CA VAL A 5 28.10 -3.35 3.69
C VAL A 5 28.16 -1.86 4.03
N ALA A 6 28.16 -1.51 5.32
CA ALA A 6 28.26 -0.13 5.76
C ALA A 6 29.56 0.54 5.30
N GLU A 7 30.69 -0.13 5.47
CA GLU A 7 31.99 0.37 5.02
C GLU A 7 32.09 0.69 3.53
N LYS A 8 31.27 0.01 2.70
CA LYS A 8 31.29 0.17 1.23
C LYS A 8 30.22 1.10 0.68
N SER A 9 29.18 1.39 1.45
CA SER A 9 27.99 2.07 0.96
C SER A 9 27.68 3.41 1.62
N LEU A 10 28.26 3.68 2.79
CA LEU A 10 27.98 4.92 3.54
C LEU A 10 29.29 5.53 4.04
N ALA A 11 29.51 6.80 3.78
CA ALA A 11 30.57 7.60 4.35
C ALA A 11 30.05 8.46 5.52
N PRO A 12 30.92 8.94 6.43
CA PRO A 12 30.50 9.89 7.44
C PRO A 12 29.84 11.13 6.82
N GLY A 13 28.60 11.40 7.22
CA GLY A 13 27.78 12.50 6.70
C GLY A 13 26.71 12.11 5.68
N ASP A 14 26.73 10.89 5.11
CA ASP A 14 25.75 10.44 4.13
C ASP A 14 24.36 10.22 4.74
N HIS A 15 24.31 9.86 6.02
CA HIS A 15 23.06 9.61 6.74
C HIS A 15 23.16 10.08 8.18
N GLY A 16 22.16 10.80 8.62
CA GLY A 16 22.04 11.26 9.99
C GLY A 16 20.59 11.52 10.37
N THR A 17 20.29 11.39 11.66
CA THR A 17 18.96 11.67 12.20
C THR A 17 19.08 12.17 13.63
N THR A 18 18.27 13.17 13.97
CA THR A 18 18.24 13.74 15.33
C THR A 18 17.68 12.76 16.35
N TYR A 19 16.73 11.91 15.97
CA TYR A 19 16.02 11.00 16.88
C TYR A 19 16.42 9.53 16.75
N GLY A 20 17.22 9.17 15.73
CA GLY A 20 17.62 7.79 15.49
C GLY A 20 18.51 7.23 16.60
N GLY A 21 18.30 5.96 16.93
CA GLY A 21 19.12 5.23 17.90
C GLY A 21 18.91 5.59 19.37
N ASN A 22 17.94 6.46 19.71
CA ASN A 22 17.65 6.74 21.11
C ASN A 22 16.89 5.56 21.78
N PRO A 23 16.99 5.38 23.11
CA PRO A 23 16.38 4.24 23.82
C PRO A 23 14.87 4.12 23.66
N LEU A 24 14.14 5.24 23.59
CA LEU A 24 12.68 5.24 23.40
C LEU A 24 12.31 4.67 22.02
N VAL A 25 12.98 5.13 20.98
CA VAL A 25 12.76 4.59 19.60
C VAL A 25 13.14 3.11 19.54
N GLY A 26 14.25 2.72 20.19
CA GLY A 26 14.65 1.31 20.28
C GLY A 26 13.57 0.44 20.93
N ALA A 27 13.01 0.88 22.05
CA ALA A 27 11.93 0.18 22.73
C ALA A 27 10.66 0.08 21.86
N ALA A 28 10.26 1.19 21.23
CA ALA A 28 9.10 1.20 20.35
C ALA A 28 9.26 0.24 19.15
N VAL A 29 10.41 0.22 18.51
CA VAL A 29 10.71 -0.70 17.39
C VAL A 29 10.66 -2.15 17.86
N SER A 30 11.27 -2.48 19.01
CA SER A 30 11.22 -3.84 19.57
C SER A 30 9.77 -4.29 19.80
N THR A 31 8.96 -3.42 20.42
CA THR A 31 7.53 -3.69 20.68
C THR A 31 6.76 -3.96 19.38
N VAL A 32 7.01 -3.18 18.31
CA VAL A 32 6.36 -3.42 17.00
C VAL A 32 6.71 -4.81 16.47
N PHE A 33 7.99 -5.22 16.54
CA PHE A 33 8.38 -6.56 16.09
C PHE A 33 7.77 -7.68 16.94
N ASP A 34 7.66 -7.48 18.25
CA ASP A 34 7.00 -8.44 19.14
C ASP A 34 5.52 -8.60 18.77
N ILE A 35 4.78 -7.49 18.60
CA ILE A 35 3.39 -7.50 18.12
C ILE A 35 3.27 -8.21 16.76
N MET A 36 4.11 -7.86 15.79
CA MET A 36 4.06 -8.50 14.46
C MET A 36 4.24 -10.02 14.55
N LYS A 37 5.06 -10.50 15.47
CA LYS A 37 5.32 -11.93 15.69
C LYS A 37 4.18 -12.60 16.46
N GLU A 38 3.71 -11.99 17.55
CA GLU A 38 2.66 -12.53 18.41
C GLU A 38 1.32 -12.64 17.67
N ASP A 39 0.97 -11.58 16.93
CA ASP A 39 -0.28 -11.51 16.15
C ASP A 39 -0.17 -12.16 14.77
N LYS A 40 0.98 -12.76 14.43
CA LYS A 40 1.23 -13.44 13.15
C LYS A 40 0.88 -12.58 11.93
N ILE A 41 1.25 -11.30 11.98
CA ILE A 41 0.89 -10.31 10.96
C ILE A 41 1.38 -10.72 9.56
N LEU A 42 2.57 -11.32 9.44
CA LEU A 42 3.10 -11.76 8.14
C LEU A 42 2.25 -12.89 7.53
N GLU A 43 1.85 -13.85 8.35
CA GLU A 43 0.98 -14.95 7.92
C GLU A 43 -0.40 -14.43 7.52
N HIS A 44 -0.94 -13.48 8.28
CA HIS A 44 -2.20 -12.81 7.93
C HIS A 44 -2.08 -12.09 6.58
N VAL A 45 -1.04 -11.30 6.36
CA VAL A 45 -0.80 -10.63 5.07
C VAL A 45 -0.68 -11.64 3.92
N GLN A 46 0.00 -12.77 4.11
CA GLN A 46 0.10 -13.82 3.10
C GLN A 46 -1.25 -14.45 2.75
N GLN A 47 -2.22 -14.44 3.66
CA GLN A 47 -3.57 -14.97 3.42
C GLN A 47 -4.49 -13.95 2.74
N ILE A 48 -4.39 -12.66 3.12
CA ILE A 48 -5.30 -11.63 2.61
C ILE A 48 -4.82 -11.01 1.29
N ALA A 49 -3.50 -10.96 1.05
CA ALA A 49 -2.95 -10.32 -0.13
C ALA A 49 -3.44 -10.95 -1.45
N PRO A 50 -3.49 -12.29 -1.62
CA PRO A 50 -4.02 -12.89 -2.84
C PRO A 50 -5.49 -12.51 -3.11
N TYR A 51 -6.29 -12.36 -2.05
CA TYR A 51 -7.68 -11.92 -2.18
C TYR A 51 -7.79 -10.47 -2.69
N LEU A 52 -6.97 -9.58 -2.10
CA LEU A 52 -6.87 -8.20 -2.58
C LEU A 52 -6.41 -8.13 -4.04
N GLU A 53 -5.41 -8.93 -4.41
CA GLU A 53 -4.88 -9.01 -5.75
C GLU A 53 -5.94 -9.45 -6.76
N GLU A 54 -6.66 -10.55 -6.49
CA GLU A 54 -7.76 -11.05 -7.32
C GLU A 54 -8.83 -9.97 -7.55
N LYS A 55 -9.24 -9.29 -6.49
CA LYS A 55 -10.24 -8.22 -6.56
C LYS A 55 -9.76 -7.03 -7.40
N LEU A 56 -8.51 -6.64 -7.25
CA LEU A 56 -7.94 -5.55 -8.07
C LEU A 56 -7.74 -5.99 -9.53
N ASP A 57 -7.35 -7.24 -9.79
CA ASP A 57 -7.21 -7.77 -11.15
C ASP A 57 -8.57 -7.79 -11.87
N SER A 58 -9.68 -8.06 -11.17
CA SER A 58 -11.02 -7.96 -11.74
C SER A 58 -11.38 -6.54 -12.24
N LEU A 59 -10.77 -5.50 -11.64
CA LEU A 59 -10.96 -4.12 -12.13
C LEU A 59 -10.12 -3.85 -13.38
N VAL A 60 -8.95 -4.47 -13.51
CA VAL A 60 -8.15 -4.42 -14.74
C VAL A 60 -8.91 -5.08 -15.92
N GLU A 61 -9.61 -6.17 -15.65
CA GLU A 61 -10.43 -6.85 -16.66
C GLU A 61 -11.71 -6.07 -17.03
N LYS A 62 -12.27 -5.33 -16.05
CA LYS A 62 -13.55 -4.62 -16.23
C LYS A 62 -13.41 -3.27 -16.94
N TYR A 63 -12.32 -2.55 -16.73
CA TYR A 63 -12.16 -1.16 -17.18
C TYR A 63 -10.97 -0.99 -18.11
N ASP A 64 -11.16 -0.66 -19.38
CA ASP A 64 -10.10 -0.47 -20.39
C ASP A 64 -9.06 0.58 -20.00
N PHE A 65 -9.44 1.57 -19.20
CA PHE A 65 -8.53 2.61 -18.69
C PHE A 65 -7.73 2.20 -17.44
N VAL A 66 -8.00 1.01 -16.88
CA VAL A 66 -7.18 0.38 -15.83
C VAL A 66 -6.28 -0.65 -16.49
N THR A 67 -5.03 -0.28 -16.76
CA THR A 67 -4.18 -1.05 -17.69
C THR A 67 -3.35 -2.14 -17.04
N ALA A 68 -3.08 -2.04 -15.74
CA ALA A 68 -2.31 -3.03 -15.01
C ALA A 68 -2.49 -2.89 -13.49
N ARG A 69 -2.26 -3.98 -12.77
CA ARG A 69 -1.98 -4.00 -11.34
C ARG A 69 -0.47 -4.16 -11.11
N ARG A 70 0.05 -3.51 -10.08
CA ARG A 70 1.43 -3.64 -9.59
C ARG A 70 1.43 -3.70 -8.08
N GLY A 71 2.34 -4.45 -7.49
CA GLY A 71 2.49 -4.47 -6.03
C GLY A 71 3.02 -5.78 -5.48
N LEU A 72 3.14 -5.80 -4.14
CA LEU A 72 3.50 -6.96 -3.36
C LEU A 72 2.79 -6.88 -2.01
N GLY A 73 2.21 -8.01 -1.58
CA GLY A 73 1.44 -8.06 -0.34
C GLY A 73 0.27 -7.07 -0.36
N LEU A 74 0.12 -6.26 0.67
CA LEU A 74 -0.95 -5.26 0.76
C LEU A 74 -0.58 -3.90 0.15
N MET A 75 0.67 -3.70 -0.29
CA MET A 75 1.02 -2.51 -1.05
C MET A 75 0.73 -2.78 -2.53
N GLN A 76 -0.41 -2.30 -3.00
CA GLN A 76 -0.90 -2.51 -4.37
C GLN A 76 -1.11 -1.19 -5.10
N GLY A 77 -1.09 -1.23 -6.42
CA GLY A 77 -1.35 -0.08 -7.27
C GLY A 77 -2.05 -0.47 -8.56
N LEU A 78 -2.98 0.37 -9.02
CA LEU A 78 -3.60 0.29 -10.33
C LEU A 78 -3.03 1.38 -11.23
N VAL A 79 -2.61 0.99 -12.43
CA VAL A 79 -2.13 1.91 -13.46
C VAL A 79 -3.32 2.37 -14.28
N LEU A 80 -3.52 3.69 -14.37
CA LEU A 80 -4.67 4.31 -15.02
C LEU A 80 -4.24 5.16 -16.20
N THR A 81 -5.04 5.19 -17.26
CA THR A 81 -4.87 6.15 -18.38
C THR A 81 -5.69 7.43 -18.17
N VAL A 82 -6.62 7.43 -17.20
CA VAL A 82 -7.36 8.62 -16.78
C VAL A 82 -6.58 9.39 -15.70
N PRO A 83 -6.87 10.69 -15.47
CA PRO A 83 -6.15 11.50 -14.47
C PRO A 83 -6.32 10.95 -13.06
N VAL A 84 -5.29 10.28 -12.54
CA VAL A 84 -5.32 9.57 -11.24
C VAL A 84 -5.70 10.48 -10.07
N GLY A 85 -5.30 11.77 -10.11
CA GLY A 85 -5.69 12.76 -9.09
C GLY A 85 -7.19 13.02 -9.02
N GLN A 86 -7.89 12.97 -10.17
CA GLN A 86 -9.35 13.11 -10.19
C GLN A 86 -10.04 11.86 -9.63
N VAL A 87 -9.51 10.66 -9.93
CA VAL A 87 -10.01 9.41 -9.35
C VAL A 87 -9.84 9.43 -7.84
N ALA A 88 -8.66 9.81 -7.33
CA ALA A 88 -8.39 9.92 -5.90
C ALA A 88 -9.32 10.94 -5.20
N ALA A 89 -9.56 12.09 -5.84
CA ALA A 89 -10.47 13.11 -5.29
C ALA A 89 -11.93 12.63 -5.23
N LYS A 90 -12.40 11.84 -6.21
CA LYS A 90 -13.72 11.22 -6.18
C LYS A 90 -13.78 10.08 -5.14
N ALA A 91 -12.75 9.26 -5.04
CA ALA A 91 -12.65 8.21 -4.03
C ALA A 91 -12.76 8.77 -2.61
N LEU A 92 -12.10 9.90 -2.33
CA LEU A 92 -12.21 10.58 -1.04
C LEU A 92 -13.65 10.99 -0.71
N LYS A 93 -14.43 11.46 -1.69
CA LYS A 93 -15.84 11.81 -1.51
C LYS A 93 -16.71 10.59 -1.21
N GLU A 94 -16.35 9.42 -1.73
CA GLU A 94 -16.98 8.13 -1.41
C GLU A 94 -16.48 7.53 -0.08
N GLY A 95 -15.65 8.25 0.68
CA GLY A 95 -15.07 7.77 1.94
C GLY A 95 -13.99 6.70 1.75
N LEU A 96 -13.29 6.73 0.61
CA LEU A 96 -12.15 5.86 0.32
C LEU A 96 -10.89 6.71 0.15
N ILE A 97 -9.91 6.49 1.03
CA ILE A 97 -8.61 7.15 0.96
C ILE A 97 -7.68 6.31 0.12
N VAL A 98 -7.23 6.85 -0.99
CA VAL A 98 -6.17 6.30 -1.85
C VAL A 98 -5.10 7.36 -2.09
N ILE A 99 -3.89 6.96 -2.44
CA ILE A 99 -2.79 7.89 -2.74
C ILE A 99 -2.33 7.73 -4.16
N THR A 100 -1.82 8.81 -4.74
CA THR A 100 -1.21 8.76 -6.07
C THR A 100 0.27 8.43 -5.96
N ALA A 101 0.80 7.67 -6.93
CA ALA A 101 2.22 7.36 -7.05
C ALA A 101 2.66 7.61 -8.50
N GLY A 102 3.46 8.65 -8.71
CA GLY A 102 3.74 9.13 -10.07
C GLY A 102 2.52 9.80 -10.69
N ALA A 103 2.45 9.76 -12.02
CA ALA A 103 1.42 10.45 -12.80
C ALA A 103 0.16 9.60 -13.05
N ASP A 104 0.30 8.28 -12.98
CA ASP A 104 -0.67 7.30 -13.52
C ASP A 104 -1.04 6.18 -12.55
N VAL A 105 -0.44 6.09 -11.35
CA VAL A 105 -0.70 5.02 -10.41
C VAL A 105 -1.55 5.47 -9.24
N MET A 106 -2.67 4.80 -9.03
CA MET A 106 -3.44 4.86 -7.79
C MET A 106 -2.95 3.75 -6.85
N ARG A 107 -2.45 4.13 -5.66
CA ARG A 107 -1.81 3.22 -4.72
C ARG A 107 -2.67 2.98 -3.47
N PHE A 108 -2.70 1.73 -3.05
CA PHE A 108 -3.35 1.23 -1.85
C PHE A 108 -2.30 0.81 -0.83
N VAL A 109 -2.41 1.28 0.39
CA VAL A 109 -1.55 0.93 1.52
C VAL A 109 -2.42 0.78 2.78
N PRO A 110 -3.29 -0.24 2.82
CA PRO A 110 -4.16 -0.44 3.96
C PRO A 110 -3.36 -0.89 5.21
N PRO A 111 -3.94 -0.79 6.41
CA PRO A 111 -3.37 -1.42 7.60
C PRO A 111 -3.15 -2.92 7.37
N LEU A 112 -2.09 -3.48 7.98
CA LEU A 112 -1.75 -4.90 7.81
C LEU A 112 -2.76 -5.88 8.44
N VAL A 113 -3.72 -5.37 9.19
CA VAL A 113 -4.77 -6.11 9.90
C VAL A 113 -6.14 -6.03 9.21
N ILE A 114 -6.20 -5.66 7.94
CA ILE A 114 -7.47 -5.65 7.21
C ILE A 114 -7.99 -7.06 6.98
N GLU A 115 -9.32 -7.18 6.91
CA GLU A 115 -10.03 -8.42 6.61
C GLU A 115 -10.67 -8.35 5.21
N LYS A 116 -11.22 -9.47 4.74
CA LYS A 116 -11.87 -9.55 3.41
C LYS A 116 -13.01 -8.56 3.25
N GLU A 117 -13.77 -8.32 4.30
CA GLU A 117 -14.89 -7.39 4.32
C GLU A 117 -14.44 -5.95 4.01
N HIS A 118 -13.27 -5.56 4.51
CA HIS A 118 -12.69 -4.24 4.21
C HIS A 118 -12.22 -4.15 2.75
N VAL A 119 -11.71 -5.25 2.19
CA VAL A 119 -11.35 -5.34 0.76
C VAL A 119 -12.61 -5.21 -0.10
N ASP A 120 -13.68 -5.93 0.23
CA ASP A 120 -14.95 -5.88 -0.51
C ASP A 120 -15.56 -4.48 -0.46
N GLU A 121 -15.60 -3.82 0.71
CA GLU A 121 -16.06 -2.43 0.84
C GLU A 121 -15.23 -1.46 -0.01
N MET A 122 -13.91 -1.63 0.02
CA MET A 122 -12.99 -0.83 -0.81
C MET A 122 -13.31 -0.99 -2.30
N ILE A 123 -13.50 -2.22 -2.77
CA ILE A 123 -13.82 -2.53 -4.17
C ILE A 123 -15.17 -1.93 -4.58
N GLU A 124 -16.19 -2.05 -3.75
CA GLU A 124 -17.52 -1.44 -4.03
C GLU A 124 -17.43 0.07 -4.20
N LYS A 125 -16.74 0.75 -3.27
CA LYS A 125 -16.53 2.20 -3.35
C LYS A 125 -15.73 2.57 -4.59
N LEU A 126 -14.66 1.82 -4.88
CA LEU A 126 -13.82 2.06 -6.02
C LEU A 126 -14.55 1.86 -7.35
N GLN A 127 -15.39 0.82 -7.47
CA GLN A 127 -16.21 0.61 -8.65
C GLN A 127 -17.15 1.78 -8.91
N ARG A 128 -17.87 2.29 -7.87
CA ARG A 128 -18.71 3.49 -8.03
C ARG A 128 -17.95 4.70 -8.57
N VAL A 129 -16.69 4.85 -8.14
CA VAL A 129 -15.82 5.93 -8.64
C VAL A 129 -15.40 5.67 -10.08
N LEU A 130 -14.92 4.46 -10.39
CA LEU A 130 -14.43 4.11 -11.72
C LEU A 130 -15.54 4.12 -12.77
N ASP A 131 -16.76 3.69 -12.43
CA ASP A 131 -17.93 3.77 -13.31
C ASP A 131 -18.19 5.20 -13.82
N THR A 132 -17.77 6.25 -13.09
CA THR A 132 -17.88 7.64 -13.53
C THR A 132 -16.84 8.07 -14.57
N PHE A 133 -15.93 7.18 -14.97
CA PHE A 133 -14.90 7.39 -15.99
C PHE A 133 -15.03 6.39 -17.15
N ALA A 134 -16.06 5.53 -17.13
CA ALA A 134 -16.28 4.44 -18.10
C ALA A 134 -17.16 4.83 -19.28
N ASP A 135 -17.24 6.12 -19.65
CA ASP A 135 -18.03 6.64 -20.80
C ASP A 135 -17.29 6.49 -22.13
#